data_01b4efe8382460ef0d9037c201d4e7ee
#
_entry.id   01b4efe8382460ef0d9037c201d4e7ee
#
_cell.length_a   1.000
_cell.length_b   1.000
_cell.length_c   1.000
_cell.angle_alpha   90.00
_cell.angle_beta   90.00
_cell.angle_gamma   90.00
#
_symmetry.space_group_name_H-M   'P 1'
#
loop_
_entity.id
_entity.type
_entity.pdbx_description
1 polymer ?
#
loop_
_entity_poly.entity_id
_entity_poly.type
_entity_poly.pdbx_seq_one_letter_code
_entity_poly.pdbx_strand_id
1 'polypeptide(L)'
;YSQVLKLLDKEKILQISRETKGSEAYVKRFDGYQHLVVMLFGILKHFDSLRELEIGMKAEAHKLGHLGMNYLVRRSTLAEANIRRPQEFFASVYAYLLEKYAKFLADSRPAKSYKGQTHEPKDWEKLLYMMDSTTITLFDNILKGVGRHPKSGKKKGGMKVHTVMKYHVGVPMVVQLTSAAKHDHYLLKEVHLPKDSTLAMDRGYVDIAQFQRLTEEGVCYVTKMKKNLKYEVLESVMYVNTEGLVAHIDQKVRFTRGELIHEARRVEIFYANKKPVVLLTNNFDFTVEDIAEI
;
A
#
# COMPACT_ATOMS: atom_id res chain seq x y z
N TYR A 1 -7.22 15.76 -18.93
CA TYR A 1 -6.77 16.40 -17.71
C TYR A 1 -7.88 17.23 -17.05
N SER A 2 -8.57 18.10 -17.78
CA SER A 2 -9.69 18.92 -17.25
C SER A 2 -10.83 18.06 -16.67
N GLN A 3 -11.08 16.87 -17.21
CA GLN A 3 -12.05 15.92 -16.65
C GLN A 3 -11.64 15.42 -15.25
N VAL A 4 -10.35 15.15 -15.05
CA VAL A 4 -9.84 14.78 -13.72
C VAL A 4 -10.02 15.92 -12.73
N LEU A 5 -9.76 17.17 -13.14
CA LEU A 5 -9.92 18.33 -12.26
C LEU A 5 -11.39 18.58 -11.86
N LYS A 6 -12.37 18.20 -12.67
CA LYS A 6 -13.80 18.27 -12.31
C LYS A 6 -14.17 17.35 -11.13
N LEU A 7 -13.37 16.33 -10.84
CA LEU A 7 -13.55 15.47 -9.67
C LEU A 7 -13.07 16.14 -8.38
N LEU A 8 -12.23 17.18 -8.49
CA LEU A 8 -11.69 17.91 -7.35
C LEU A 8 -12.63 19.03 -6.93
N ASP A 9 -12.90 19.10 -5.66
CA ASP A 9 -13.62 20.21 -5.04
C ASP A 9 -12.60 21.27 -4.60
N LYS A 10 -12.51 22.33 -5.38
CA LYS A 10 -11.52 23.40 -5.16
C LYS A 10 -11.67 24.04 -3.78
N GLU A 11 -12.89 24.36 -3.37
CA GLU A 11 -13.13 25.06 -2.10
C GLU A 11 -12.75 24.17 -0.91
N LYS A 12 -13.10 22.87 -0.98
CA LYS A 12 -12.73 21.92 0.06
C LYS A 12 -11.22 21.71 0.14
N ILE A 13 -10.53 21.62 -1.01
CA ILE A 13 -9.07 21.50 -1.04
C ILE A 13 -8.38 22.73 -0.49
N LEU A 14 -8.90 23.93 -0.80
CA LEU A 14 -8.39 25.19 -0.22
C LEU A 14 -8.64 25.23 1.30
N GLN A 15 -9.78 24.75 1.76
CA GLN A 15 -10.05 24.62 3.20
C GLN A 15 -9.03 23.72 3.86
N ILE A 16 -8.81 22.50 3.34
CA ILE A 16 -7.79 21.54 3.82
C ILE A 16 -6.42 22.20 3.85
N SER A 17 -6.06 22.95 2.80
CA SER A 17 -4.77 23.65 2.74
C SER A 17 -4.60 24.67 3.85
N ARG A 18 -5.64 25.44 4.18
CA ARG A 18 -5.62 26.44 5.27
C ARG A 18 -5.55 25.79 6.65
N GLU A 19 -6.26 24.67 6.84
CA GLU A 19 -6.29 23.89 8.09
C GLU A 19 -4.97 23.14 8.32
N THR A 20 -4.24 22.82 7.27
CA THR A 20 -2.94 22.13 7.39
C THR A 20 -1.85 23.13 7.81
N LYS A 21 -1.31 22.93 9.01
CA LYS A 21 -0.29 23.82 9.59
C LYS A 21 0.90 24.00 8.64
N GLY A 22 1.20 25.25 8.30
CA GLY A 22 2.34 25.59 7.44
C GLY A 22 2.07 25.49 5.93
N SER A 23 0.97 24.91 5.48
CA SER A 23 0.66 24.72 4.06
C SER A 23 0.55 26.05 3.30
N GLU A 24 -0.10 27.06 3.89
CA GLU A 24 -0.31 28.39 3.29
C GLU A 24 0.61 29.47 3.89
N ALA A 25 1.65 29.11 4.65
CA ALA A 25 2.58 30.06 5.20
C ALA A 25 3.31 30.83 4.08
N TYR A 26 3.28 32.15 4.15
CA TYR A 26 3.89 33.08 3.16
C TYR A 26 3.41 32.91 1.70
N VAL A 27 2.26 32.29 1.48
CA VAL A 27 1.68 32.12 0.14
C VAL A 27 1.04 33.43 -0.31
N LYS A 28 1.48 33.93 -1.49
CA LYS A 28 0.89 35.12 -2.12
C LYS A 28 -0.07 34.78 -3.27
N ARG A 29 0.32 33.81 -4.11
CA ARG A 29 -0.43 33.44 -5.32
C ARG A 29 -0.54 31.96 -5.56
N PHE A 30 0.49 31.17 -5.19
CA PHE A 30 0.57 29.74 -5.46
C PHE A 30 0.04 28.94 -4.27
N ASP A 31 -1.29 28.87 -4.15
CA ASP A 31 -1.99 28.17 -3.09
C ASP A 31 -1.89 26.63 -3.20
N GLY A 32 -2.45 25.92 -2.22
CA GLY A 32 -2.41 24.46 -2.18
C GLY A 32 -3.15 23.81 -3.34
N TYR A 33 -4.28 24.37 -3.75
CA TYR A 33 -5.02 23.83 -4.90
C TYR A 33 -4.20 23.95 -6.20
N GLN A 34 -3.61 25.11 -6.45
CA GLN A 34 -2.76 25.32 -7.62
C GLN A 34 -1.54 24.41 -7.62
N HIS A 35 -0.92 24.21 -6.43
CA HIS A 35 0.18 23.26 -6.30
C HIS A 35 -0.24 21.83 -6.64
N LEU A 36 -1.38 21.37 -6.10
CA LEU A 36 -1.92 20.04 -6.41
C LEU A 36 -2.18 19.89 -7.91
N VAL A 37 -2.83 20.87 -8.54
CA VAL A 37 -3.13 20.87 -9.98
C VAL A 37 -1.85 20.77 -10.82
N VAL A 38 -0.82 21.55 -10.49
CA VAL A 38 0.45 21.52 -11.22
C VAL A 38 1.17 20.17 -11.07
N MET A 39 1.20 19.62 -9.85
CA MET A 39 1.83 18.30 -9.60
C MET A 39 1.07 17.17 -10.31
N LEU A 40 -0.26 17.20 -10.29
CA LEU A 40 -1.08 16.23 -11.03
C LEU A 40 -0.85 16.35 -12.56
N PHE A 41 -0.69 17.56 -13.08
CA PHE A 41 -0.33 17.74 -14.49
C PHE A 41 0.99 17.08 -14.83
N GLY A 42 2.02 17.27 -13.97
CA GLY A 42 3.33 16.64 -14.15
C GLY A 42 3.25 15.11 -14.14
N ILE A 43 2.52 14.53 -13.19
CA ILE A 43 2.36 13.09 -13.06
C ILE A 43 1.60 12.51 -14.28
N LEU A 44 0.49 13.12 -14.67
CA LEU A 44 -0.34 12.62 -15.78
C LEU A 44 0.31 12.80 -17.15
N LYS A 45 1.24 13.75 -17.29
CA LYS A 45 2.03 13.97 -18.50
C LYS A 45 3.37 13.25 -18.48
N HIS A 46 3.69 12.53 -17.40
CA HIS A 46 4.94 11.78 -17.22
C HIS A 46 6.20 12.66 -17.37
N PHE A 47 6.18 13.86 -16.77
CA PHE A 47 7.38 14.71 -16.75
C PHE A 47 8.34 14.26 -15.66
N ASP A 48 9.61 14.08 -16.01
CA ASP A 48 10.64 13.56 -15.12
C ASP A 48 11.30 14.66 -14.26
N SER A 49 11.06 15.93 -14.58
CA SER A 49 11.68 17.04 -13.88
C SER A 49 10.78 18.28 -13.78
N LEU A 50 11.04 19.14 -12.75
CA LEU A 50 10.36 20.42 -12.63
C LEU A 50 10.65 21.37 -13.81
N ARG A 51 11.75 21.17 -14.53
CA ARG A 51 12.07 21.92 -15.74
C ARG A 51 11.14 21.53 -16.89
N GLU A 52 10.96 20.26 -17.12
CA GLU A 52 10.02 19.73 -18.13
C GLU A 52 8.59 20.13 -17.80
N LEU A 53 8.21 20.05 -16.53
CA LEU A 53 6.89 20.50 -16.05
C LEU A 53 6.67 21.99 -16.36
N GLU A 54 7.64 22.87 -16.10
CA GLU A 54 7.55 24.29 -16.45
C GLU A 54 7.42 24.50 -17.96
N ILE A 55 8.19 23.77 -18.78
CA ILE A 55 8.12 23.83 -20.24
C ILE A 55 6.77 23.32 -20.75
N GLY A 56 6.31 22.19 -20.23
CA GLY A 56 5.00 21.63 -20.57
C GLY A 56 3.84 22.58 -20.23
N MET A 57 3.91 23.25 -19.09
CA MET A 57 2.93 24.27 -18.71
C MET A 57 2.98 25.51 -19.65
N LYS A 58 4.16 25.90 -20.09
CA LYS A 58 4.31 27.00 -21.08
C LYS A 58 3.67 26.65 -22.42
N ALA A 59 3.86 25.42 -22.88
CA ALA A 59 3.25 24.91 -24.12
C ALA A 59 1.70 24.92 -24.06
N GLU A 60 1.12 24.69 -22.89
CA GLU A 60 -0.31 24.64 -22.67
C GLU A 60 -0.86 25.94 -22.01
N ALA A 61 -0.09 27.05 -22.07
CA ALA A 61 -0.41 28.30 -21.37
C ALA A 61 -1.81 28.84 -21.69
N HIS A 62 -2.29 28.66 -22.91
CA HIS A 62 -3.62 29.07 -23.36
C HIS A 62 -4.76 28.30 -22.67
N LYS A 63 -4.48 27.16 -22.05
CA LYS A 63 -5.44 26.31 -21.34
C LYS A 63 -5.43 26.53 -19.82
N LEU A 64 -4.48 27.28 -19.28
CA LEU A 64 -4.32 27.46 -17.83
C LEU A 64 -5.55 28.09 -17.17
N GLY A 65 -6.25 29.00 -17.85
CA GLY A 65 -7.50 29.58 -17.36
C GLY A 65 -8.56 28.52 -17.04
N HIS A 66 -8.65 27.44 -17.84
CA HIS A 66 -9.57 26.32 -17.59
C HIS A 66 -9.17 25.50 -16.38
N LEU A 67 -7.94 25.62 -15.89
CA LEU A 67 -7.40 24.97 -14.71
C LEU A 67 -7.54 25.84 -13.45
N GLY A 68 -8.16 27.00 -13.57
CA GLY A 68 -8.27 28.00 -12.50
C GLY A 68 -6.95 28.69 -12.18
N MET A 69 -6.01 28.70 -13.13
CA MET A 69 -4.69 29.33 -12.98
C MET A 69 -4.58 30.57 -13.85
N ASN A 70 -4.23 31.70 -13.24
CA ASN A 70 -4.14 33.01 -13.92
C ASN A 70 -2.69 33.34 -14.32
N TYR A 71 -1.72 32.47 -14.03
CA TYR A 71 -0.30 32.72 -14.32
C TYR A 71 0.47 31.41 -14.44
N LEU A 72 1.62 31.49 -15.10
CA LEU A 72 2.59 30.41 -15.20
C LEU A 72 3.45 30.34 -13.94
N VAL A 73 3.46 29.18 -13.30
CA VAL A 73 4.33 28.92 -12.16
C VAL A 73 5.75 28.70 -12.65
N ARG A 74 6.71 29.42 -12.09
CA ARG A 74 8.13 29.24 -12.35
C ARG A 74 8.66 28.02 -11.58
N ARG A 75 9.68 27.36 -12.14
CA ARG A 75 10.36 26.22 -11.51
C ARG A 75 10.80 26.52 -10.08
N SER A 76 11.36 27.72 -9.81
CA SER A 76 11.78 28.12 -8.46
C SER A 76 10.62 28.16 -7.47
N THR A 77 9.50 28.75 -7.85
CA THR A 77 8.29 28.78 -7.01
C THR A 77 7.76 27.39 -6.73
N LEU A 78 7.78 26.50 -7.73
CA LEU A 78 7.34 25.12 -7.57
C LEU A 78 8.30 24.32 -6.67
N ALA A 79 9.62 24.50 -6.84
CA ALA A 79 10.63 23.89 -5.98
C ALA A 79 10.47 24.33 -4.52
N GLU A 80 10.25 25.62 -4.27
CA GLU A 80 10.01 26.15 -2.94
C GLU A 80 8.69 25.64 -2.34
N ALA A 81 7.63 25.55 -3.13
CA ALA A 81 6.37 24.97 -2.69
C ALA A 81 6.50 23.50 -2.28
N ASN A 82 7.28 22.71 -3.03
CA ASN A 82 7.58 21.30 -2.70
C ASN A 82 8.37 21.15 -1.38
N ILE A 83 9.25 22.09 -1.06
CA ILE A 83 10.01 22.07 0.21
C ILE A 83 9.14 22.50 1.36
N ARG A 84 8.34 23.52 1.18
CA ARG A 84 7.60 24.20 2.26
C ARG A 84 6.28 23.52 2.60
N ARG A 85 5.51 23.08 1.59
CA ARG A 85 4.18 22.54 1.84
C ARG A 85 4.30 21.15 2.43
N PRO A 86 3.72 20.91 3.63
CA PRO A 86 3.86 19.63 4.32
C PRO A 86 3.12 18.52 3.56
N GLN A 87 3.62 17.30 3.69
CA GLN A 87 3.00 16.12 3.06
C GLN A 87 1.57 15.86 3.57
N GLU A 88 1.29 16.27 4.79
CA GLU A 88 -0.01 16.14 5.45
C GLU A 88 -1.13 16.82 4.64
N PHE A 89 -0.83 17.89 3.92
CA PHE A 89 -1.78 18.51 3.00
C PHE A 89 -2.25 17.51 1.93
N PHE A 90 -1.32 16.89 1.24
CA PHE A 90 -1.64 15.92 0.18
C PHE A 90 -2.29 14.66 0.75
N ALA A 91 -1.87 14.19 1.92
CA ALA A 91 -2.48 13.07 2.62
C ALA A 91 -3.94 13.36 3.00
N SER A 92 -4.23 14.55 3.51
CA SER A 92 -5.59 14.97 3.86
C SER A 92 -6.49 15.13 2.64
N VAL A 93 -5.95 15.66 1.53
CA VAL A 93 -6.69 15.70 0.25
C VAL A 93 -7.00 14.28 -0.24
N TYR A 94 -6.04 13.37 -0.15
CA TYR A 94 -6.26 11.98 -0.54
C TYR A 94 -7.33 11.30 0.32
N ALA A 95 -7.27 11.46 1.64
CA ALA A 95 -8.28 10.92 2.56
C ALA A 95 -9.68 11.47 2.25
N TYR A 96 -9.80 12.78 2.02
CA TYR A 96 -11.05 13.40 1.60
C TYR A 96 -11.61 12.81 0.31
N LEU A 97 -10.76 12.61 -0.70
CA LEU A 97 -11.20 12.01 -1.97
C LEU A 97 -11.62 10.55 -1.82
N LEU A 98 -10.92 9.77 -1.00
CA LEU A 98 -11.33 8.40 -0.67
C LEU A 98 -12.71 8.37 -0.03
N GLU A 99 -12.97 9.22 0.95
CA GLU A 99 -14.27 9.31 1.61
C GLU A 99 -15.38 9.76 0.64
N LYS A 100 -15.12 10.83 -0.12
CA LYS A 100 -16.06 11.38 -1.10
C LYS A 100 -16.50 10.37 -2.15
N TYR A 101 -15.57 9.54 -2.62
CA TYR A 101 -15.82 8.58 -3.68
C TYR A 101 -15.97 7.13 -3.20
N ALA A 102 -16.01 6.90 -1.88
CA ALA A 102 -16.07 5.55 -1.30
C ALA A 102 -17.20 4.68 -1.87
N LYS A 103 -18.42 5.23 -1.97
CA LYS A 103 -19.58 4.52 -2.55
C LYS A 103 -19.36 4.18 -4.02
N PHE A 104 -18.90 5.15 -4.81
CA PHE A 104 -18.62 4.94 -6.23
C PHE A 104 -17.52 3.88 -6.45
N LEU A 105 -16.47 3.89 -5.64
CA LEU A 105 -15.40 2.90 -5.71
C LEU A 105 -15.89 1.49 -5.34
N ALA A 106 -16.83 1.39 -4.40
CA ALA A 106 -17.45 0.11 -4.02
C ALA A 106 -18.35 -0.45 -5.13
N ASP A 107 -19.11 0.42 -5.79
CA ASP A 107 -20.13 0.02 -6.78
C ASP A 107 -19.57 -0.11 -8.21
N SER A 108 -18.44 0.52 -8.51
CA SER A 108 -17.95 0.67 -9.89
C SER A 108 -17.21 -0.53 -10.46
N ARG A 109 -16.96 -1.57 -9.67
CA ARG A 109 -16.29 -2.78 -10.16
C ARG A 109 -17.31 -3.81 -10.59
N PRO A 110 -17.30 -4.18 -11.89
CA PRO A 110 -18.02 -5.37 -12.32
C PRO A 110 -17.44 -6.57 -11.57
N ALA A 111 -18.32 -7.47 -11.13
CA ALA A 111 -17.90 -8.79 -10.68
C ALA A 111 -16.89 -9.33 -11.69
N LYS A 112 -15.69 -9.72 -11.22
CA LYS A 112 -14.63 -10.17 -12.12
C LYS A 112 -15.17 -11.34 -12.94
N SER A 113 -15.43 -11.11 -14.22
CA SER A 113 -15.71 -12.17 -15.16
C SER A 113 -14.38 -12.86 -15.48
N TYR A 114 -14.15 -14.02 -14.89
CA TYR A 114 -13.07 -14.90 -15.29
C TYR A 114 -13.64 -15.95 -16.25
N LYS A 115 -13.21 -15.96 -17.51
CA LYS A 115 -13.68 -16.86 -18.57
C LYS A 115 -15.20 -16.88 -18.79
N GLY A 116 -15.86 -15.73 -18.67
CA GLY A 116 -17.30 -15.62 -18.93
C GLY A 116 -18.21 -16.13 -17.80
N GLN A 117 -17.66 -16.53 -16.67
CA GLN A 117 -18.42 -16.83 -15.45
C GLN A 117 -18.43 -15.63 -14.53
N THR A 118 -19.59 -15.20 -14.07
CA THR A 118 -19.75 -14.22 -12.99
C THR A 118 -19.29 -14.88 -11.70
N HIS A 119 -18.17 -14.43 -11.15
CA HIS A 119 -17.69 -14.89 -9.86
C HIS A 119 -18.37 -14.06 -8.77
N GLU A 120 -19.20 -14.70 -7.97
CA GLU A 120 -19.67 -14.07 -6.73
C GLU A 120 -18.50 -14.01 -5.73
N PRO A 121 -18.19 -12.82 -5.20
CA PRO A 121 -17.07 -12.69 -4.28
C PRO A 121 -17.32 -13.48 -3.01
N LYS A 122 -16.37 -14.28 -2.61
CA LYS A 122 -16.38 -14.98 -1.33
C LYS A 122 -16.41 -13.98 -0.16
N ASP A 123 -16.93 -14.36 0.98
CA ASP A 123 -17.08 -13.43 2.11
C ASP A 123 -15.74 -12.85 2.56
N TRP A 124 -14.67 -13.63 2.56
CA TRP A 124 -13.34 -13.13 2.89
C TRP A 124 -12.79 -12.12 1.87
N GLU A 125 -13.18 -12.17 0.59
CA GLU A 125 -12.74 -11.20 -0.43
C GLU A 125 -13.27 -9.79 -0.15
N LYS A 126 -14.45 -9.67 0.45
CA LYS A 126 -15.09 -8.38 0.75
C LYS A 126 -14.27 -7.54 1.73
N LEU A 127 -13.58 -8.20 2.65
CA LEU A 127 -12.73 -7.60 3.69
C LEU A 127 -11.25 -8.00 3.54
N LEU A 128 -10.83 -8.37 2.32
CA LEU A 128 -9.44 -8.67 2.02
C LEU A 128 -8.65 -7.37 1.82
N TYR A 129 -7.56 -7.26 2.55
CA TYR A 129 -6.56 -6.21 2.43
C TYR A 129 -5.23 -6.81 2.01
N MET A 130 -4.51 -6.12 1.15
CA MET A 130 -3.17 -6.49 0.71
C MET A 130 -2.18 -5.45 1.19
N MET A 131 -1.06 -5.90 1.74
CA MET A 131 0.00 -5.03 2.22
C MET A 131 1.31 -5.35 1.51
N ASP A 132 1.89 -4.32 0.91
CA ASP A 132 3.19 -4.44 0.22
C ASP A 132 4.00 -3.16 0.36
N SER A 133 5.29 -3.25 0.02
CA SER A 133 6.20 -2.11 -0.02
C SER A 133 6.94 -2.00 -1.34
N THR A 134 6.98 -0.80 -1.88
CA THR A 134 7.77 -0.46 -3.05
C THR A 134 8.95 0.40 -2.63
N THR A 135 10.15 0.07 -3.10
CA THR A 135 11.34 0.88 -2.84
C THR A 135 11.59 1.83 -4.01
N ILE A 136 11.57 3.13 -3.73
CA ILE A 136 11.98 4.17 -4.67
C ILE A 136 13.46 4.45 -4.43
N THR A 137 14.29 4.18 -5.44
CA THR A 137 15.72 4.51 -5.39
C THR A 137 15.91 5.99 -5.66
N LEU A 138 16.62 6.67 -4.77
CA LEU A 138 16.96 8.08 -4.89
C LEU A 138 18.44 8.22 -5.31
N PHE A 139 18.81 9.42 -5.76
CA PHE A 139 20.20 9.72 -6.08
C PHE A 139 21.11 9.52 -4.86
N ASP A 140 22.37 9.14 -5.14
CA ASP A 140 23.36 8.78 -4.08
C ASP A 140 23.58 9.89 -3.02
N ASN A 141 23.22 11.13 -3.35
CA ASN A 141 23.37 12.28 -2.47
C ASN A 141 22.15 12.62 -1.60
N ILE A 142 21.00 11.98 -1.87
CA ILE A 142 19.74 12.23 -1.16
C ILE A 142 19.50 11.08 -0.19
N LEU A 143 19.25 11.41 1.07
CA LEU A 143 19.04 10.44 2.16
C LEU A 143 20.23 9.46 2.30
N LYS A 144 21.45 9.98 2.32
CA LYS A 144 22.67 9.19 2.57
C LYS A 144 22.54 8.40 3.89
N GLY A 145 22.82 7.12 3.81
CA GLY A 145 22.76 6.22 4.97
C GLY A 145 21.45 5.46 5.15
N VAL A 146 20.48 5.71 4.31
CA VAL A 146 19.11 5.17 4.38
C VAL A 146 18.87 4.00 3.42
N GLY A 147 19.77 3.76 2.47
CA GLY A 147 19.64 2.72 1.48
C GLY A 147 20.25 1.37 1.87
N ARG A 148 19.74 0.28 1.28
CA ARG A 148 20.39 -1.04 1.33
C ARG A 148 21.82 -0.94 0.78
N HIS A 149 22.79 -1.55 1.47
CA HIS A 149 24.11 -1.73 0.89
C HIS A 149 24.01 -2.57 -0.38
N PRO A 150 24.30 -2.04 -1.57
CA PRO A 150 24.46 -2.89 -2.73
C PRO A 150 25.71 -3.75 -2.55
N LYS A 151 25.78 -4.89 -3.23
CA LYS A 151 26.97 -5.79 -3.23
C LYS A 151 28.28 -5.06 -3.52
N SER A 152 28.21 -3.89 -4.14
CA SER A 152 29.36 -3.00 -4.45
C SER A 152 29.79 -2.09 -3.31
N GLY A 153 29.18 -2.16 -2.12
CA GLY A 153 29.56 -1.33 -0.94
C GLY A 153 29.14 0.14 -0.98
N LYS A 154 28.57 0.64 -2.07
CA LYS A 154 28.10 2.04 -2.16
C LYS A 154 26.71 2.16 -1.52
N LYS A 155 26.55 3.07 -0.57
CA LYS A 155 25.26 3.41 0.03
C LYS A 155 24.45 4.20 -0.99
N LYS A 156 23.32 3.63 -1.44
CA LYS A 156 22.33 4.36 -2.25
C LYS A 156 21.25 4.89 -1.33
N GLY A 157 20.82 6.12 -1.58
CA GLY A 157 19.63 6.67 -0.97
C GLY A 157 18.38 5.95 -1.46
N GLY A 158 17.40 5.79 -0.60
CA GLY A 158 16.14 5.17 -0.97
C GLY A 158 15.03 5.42 0.04
N MET A 159 13.82 5.43 -0.46
CA MET A 159 12.59 5.58 0.30
C MET A 159 11.69 4.37 0.03
N LYS A 160 11.05 3.86 1.05
CA LYS A 160 9.99 2.85 0.90
C LYS A 160 8.64 3.50 1.00
N VAL A 161 7.77 3.12 0.09
CA VAL A 161 6.34 3.41 0.12
C VAL A 161 5.64 2.13 0.53
N HIS A 162 5.11 2.11 1.72
CA HIS A 162 4.28 1.01 2.20
C HIS A 162 2.82 1.32 1.88
N THR A 163 2.13 0.33 1.39
CA THR A 163 0.75 0.49 0.92
C THR A 163 -0.12 -0.62 1.48
N VAL A 164 -1.26 -0.24 2.05
CA VAL A 164 -2.35 -1.18 2.37
C VAL A 164 -3.50 -0.88 1.43
N MET A 165 -3.89 -1.86 0.63
CA MET A 165 -4.99 -1.75 -0.33
C MET A 165 -6.13 -2.67 0.07
N LYS A 166 -7.36 -2.19 0.04
CA LYS A 166 -8.52 -3.06 0.07
C LYS A 166 -8.69 -3.70 -1.31
N TYR A 167 -8.66 -5.04 -1.36
CA TYR A 167 -8.67 -5.81 -2.62
C TYR A 167 -9.83 -5.41 -3.54
N HIS A 168 -11.03 -5.34 -3.00
CA HIS A 168 -12.25 -5.06 -3.76
C HIS A 168 -12.29 -3.61 -4.32
N VAL A 169 -11.73 -2.65 -3.60
CA VAL A 169 -11.70 -1.23 -3.99
C VAL A 169 -10.52 -0.93 -4.92
N GLY A 170 -9.37 -1.58 -4.71
CA GLY A 170 -8.15 -1.48 -5.53
C GLY A 170 -7.47 -0.12 -5.50
N VAL A 171 -7.74 0.67 -4.46
CA VAL A 171 -7.02 1.90 -4.17
C VAL A 171 -6.31 1.78 -2.83
N PRO A 172 -5.19 2.46 -2.63
CA PRO A 172 -4.50 2.49 -1.36
C PRO A 172 -5.39 3.09 -0.26
N MET A 173 -5.57 2.36 0.84
CA MET A 173 -6.26 2.88 2.03
C MET A 173 -5.29 3.55 2.98
N VAL A 174 -4.06 3.01 3.05
CA VAL A 174 -2.95 3.56 3.84
C VAL A 174 -1.74 3.64 2.94
N VAL A 175 -1.07 4.79 2.95
CA VAL A 175 0.23 5.00 2.31
C VAL A 175 1.16 5.61 3.33
N GLN A 176 2.27 4.92 3.63
CA GLN A 176 3.28 5.40 4.57
C GLN A 176 4.66 5.40 3.93
N LEU A 177 5.35 6.52 4.08
CA LEU A 177 6.70 6.70 3.59
C LEU A 177 7.70 6.43 4.71
N THR A 178 8.67 5.56 4.45
CA THR A 178 9.77 5.31 5.39
C THR A 178 11.11 5.31 4.67
N SER A 179 12.17 5.38 5.44
CA SER A 179 13.50 5.19 4.88
C SER A 179 13.65 3.76 4.36
N ALA A 180 14.38 3.57 3.24
CA ALA A 180 14.62 2.23 2.68
C ALA A 180 15.40 1.29 3.63
N ALA A 181 16.06 1.83 4.65
CA ALA A 181 16.74 1.06 5.68
C ALA A 181 15.81 0.49 6.75
N LYS A 182 14.60 1.06 6.91
CA LYS A 182 13.63 0.59 7.89
C LYS A 182 13.05 -0.76 7.45
N HIS A 183 12.99 -1.72 8.34
CA HIS A 183 12.42 -3.04 8.06
C HIS A 183 10.90 -2.96 7.92
N ASP A 184 10.35 -3.76 7.00
CA ASP A 184 8.93 -3.73 6.63
C ASP A 184 7.99 -4.06 7.80
N HIS A 185 8.40 -4.95 8.71
CA HIS A 185 7.58 -5.35 9.86
C HIS A 185 7.23 -4.19 10.82
N TYR A 186 7.99 -3.09 10.84
CA TYR A 186 7.65 -1.93 11.67
C TYR A 186 6.33 -1.27 11.27
N LEU A 187 5.95 -1.35 9.99
CA LEU A 187 4.68 -0.79 9.55
C LEU A 187 3.49 -1.58 10.10
N LEU A 188 3.64 -2.90 10.27
CA LEU A 188 2.52 -3.73 10.75
C LEU A 188 1.96 -3.24 12.09
N LYS A 189 2.78 -2.55 12.90
CA LYS A 189 2.35 -1.93 14.17
C LYS A 189 1.36 -0.78 13.99
N GLU A 190 1.45 -0.09 12.86
CA GLU A 190 0.63 1.09 12.54
C GLU A 190 -0.66 0.73 11.80
N VAL A 191 -0.77 -0.52 11.35
CA VAL A 191 -1.93 -0.98 10.58
C VAL A 191 -3.00 -1.50 11.52
N HIS A 192 -4.15 -0.83 11.52
CA HIS A 192 -5.37 -1.26 12.19
C HIS A 192 -6.47 -1.47 11.15
N LEU A 193 -7.06 -2.63 11.15
CA LEU A 193 -8.10 -3.02 10.21
C LEU A 193 -9.40 -3.33 10.95
N PRO A 194 -10.56 -3.23 10.29
CA PRO A 194 -11.82 -3.67 10.87
C PRO A 194 -11.74 -5.14 11.29
N LYS A 195 -12.45 -5.48 12.35
CA LYS A 195 -12.64 -6.87 12.76
C LYS A 195 -13.16 -7.70 11.59
N ASP A 196 -12.82 -8.98 11.57
CA ASP A 196 -13.16 -9.96 10.53
C ASP A 196 -12.50 -9.67 9.15
N SER A 197 -11.55 -8.73 9.11
CA SER A 197 -10.71 -8.50 7.91
C SER A 197 -9.68 -9.61 7.74
N THR A 198 -9.27 -9.83 6.48
CA THR A 198 -8.13 -10.68 6.12
C THR A 198 -7.02 -9.81 5.54
N LEU A 199 -5.81 -9.92 6.08
CA LEU A 199 -4.62 -9.20 5.63
C LEU A 199 -3.64 -10.15 4.95
N ALA A 200 -3.52 -10.04 3.62
CA ALA A 200 -2.48 -10.70 2.84
C ALA A 200 -1.21 -9.84 2.81
N MET A 201 -0.06 -10.44 3.09
CA MET A 201 1.21 -9.71 3.13
C MET A 201 2.41 -10.58 2.74
N ASP A 202 3.49 -9.94 2.27
CA ASP A 202 4.75 -10.67 2.03
C ASP A 202 5.42 -11.08 3.35
N ARG A 203 6.24 -12.11 3.27
CA ARG A 203 7.03 -12.62 4.42
C ARG A 203 7.97 -11.58 5.05
N GLY A 204 8.25 -10.48 4.37
CA GLY A 204 9.01 -9.35 4.92
C GLY A 204 8.38 -8.78 6.20
N TYR A 205 7.05 -8.85 6.30
CA TYR A 205 6.26 -8.33 7.41
C TYR A 205 6.11 -9.29 8.60
N VAL A 206 6.62 -10.52 8.51
CA VAL A 206 6.47 -11.53 9.57
C VAL A 206 7.05 -11.03 10.90
N ASP A 207 6.16 -10.82 11.86
CA ASP A 207 6.43 -10.45 13.25
C ASP A 207 5.39 -11.13 14.17
N ILE A 208 5.83 -12.07 14.99
CA ILE A 208 4.93 -12.92 15.80
C ILE A 208 4.16 -12.09 16.84
N ALA A 209 4.75 -11.04 17.39
CA ALA A 209 4.04 -10.17 18.34
C ALA A 209 2.89 -9.41 17.65
N GLN A 210 3.12 -8.97 16.42
CA GLN A 210 2.07 -8.31 15.65
C GLN A 210 1.00 -9.30 15.17
N PHE A 211 1.36 -10.53 14.90
CA PHE A 211 0.40 -11.59 14.55
C PHE A 211 -0.53 -11.91 15.74
N GLN A 212 0.02 -11.93 16.94
CA GLN A 212 -0.79 -12.07 18.16
C GLN A 212 -1.75 -10.89 18.31
N ARG A 213 -1.28 -9.65 18.14
CA ARG A 213 -2.13 -8.45 18.18
C ARG A 213 -3.25 -8.51 17.13
N LEU A 214 -2.94 -8.86 15.88
CA LEU A 214 -3.96 -9.00 14.83
C LEU A 214 -5.01 -10.04 15.22
N THR A 215 -4.58 -11.16 15.82
CA THR A 215 -5.50 -12.20 16.31
C THR A 215 -6.40 -11.68 17.41
N GLU A 216 -5.87 -10.93 18.35
CA GLU A 216 -6.64 -10.30 19.44
C GLU A 216 -7.62 -9.23 18.92
N GLU A 217 -7.25 -8.50 17.86
CA GLU A 217 -8.11 -7.54 17.16
C GLU A 217 -9.17 -8.22 16.27
N GLY A 218 -9.16 -9.56 16.14
CA GLY A 218 -10.06 -10.32 15.28
C GLY A 218 -9.76 -10.15 13.78
N VAL A 219 -8.50 -9.88 13.44
CA VAL A 219 -8.02 -9.75 12.07
C VAL A 219 -7.28 -11.02 11.67
N CYS A 220 -7.71 -11.65 10.58
CA CYS A 220 -7.00 -12.76 9.96
C CYS A 220 -5.78 -12.26 9.19
N TYR A 221 -4.70 -13.02 9.18
CA TYR A 221 -3.59 -12.77 8.29
C TYR A 221 -3.25 -14.00 7.45
N VAL A 222 -2.72 -13.79 6.26
CA VAL A 222 -2.14 -14.83 5.39
C VAL A 222 -0.80 -14.32 4.87
N THR A 223 0.26 -15.12 5.04
CA THR A 223 1.60 -14.77 4.57
C THR A 223 2.42 -16.01 4.25
N LYS A 224 3.45 -15.85 3.41
CA LYS A 224 4.46 -16.91 3.23
C LYS A 224 5.34 -17.01 4.47
N MET A 225 5.57 -18.21 4.95
CA MET A 225 6.39 -18.47 6.13
C MET A 225 7.88 -18.22 5.85
N LYS A 226 8.60 -17.60 6.79
CA LYS A 226 10.07 -17.52 6.76
C LYS A 226 10.68 -18.86 7.14
N LYS A 227 11.72 -19.29 6.43
CA LYS A 227 12.40 -20.59 6.66
C LYS A 227 13.05 -20.74 8.04
N ASN A 228 13.44 -19.62 8.65
CA ASN A 228 14.18 -19.59 9.92
C ASN A 228 13.29 -19.37 11.15
N LEU A 229 11.98 -19.47 11.02
CA LEU A 229 11.09 -19.40 12.18
C LEU A 229 11.17 -20.72 12.98
N LYS A 230 11.37 -20.58 14.29
CA LYS A 230 11.30 -21.70 15.23
C LYS A 230 9.87 -21.81 15.74
N TYR A 231 9.31 -23.02 15.69
CA TYR A 231 7.95 -23.31 16.13
C TYR A 231 7.86 -24.76 16.62
N GLU A 232 6.86 -25.04 17.42
CA GLU A 232 6.45 -26.36 17.85
C GLU A 232 5.23 -26.78 17.01
N VAL A 233 5.20 -28.04 16.56
CA VAL A 233 4.03 -28.63 15.91
C VAL A 233 3.15 -29.24 16.98
N LEU A 234 1.92 -28.76 17.10
CA LEU A 234 0.93 -29.29 18.04
C LEU A 234 0.10 -30.41 17.42
N GLU A 235 -0.34 -30.18 16.16
CA GLU A 235 -1.15 -31.10 15.39
C GLU A 235 -0.67 -31.11 13.94
N SER A 236 -0.75 -32.25 13.26
CA SER A 236 -0.36 -32.38 11.86
C SER A 236 -1.26 -33.37 11.14
N VAL A 237 -1.84 -32.94 10.03
CA VAL A 237 -2.64 -33.77 9.14
C VAL A 237 -2.05 -33.70 7.74
N MET A 238 -1.89 -34.87 7.09
CA MET A 238 -1.40 -34.97 5.73
C MET A 238 -2.55 -35.39 4.82
N TYR A 239 -2.72 -34.64 3.73
CA TYR A 239 -3.74 -34.92 2.73
C TYR A 239 -3.08 -35.42 1.44
N VAL A 240 -3.61 -36.47 0.88
CA VAL A 240 -3.13 -37.08 -0.37
C VAL A 240 -4.19 -36.86 -1.47
N ASN A 241 -3.73 -36.71 -2.69
CA ASN A 241 -4.61 -36.63 -3.85
C ASN A 241 -5.06 -38.04 -4.30
N THR A 242 -5.88 -38.11 -5.35
CA THR A 242 -6.40 -39.34 -5.93
C THR A 242 -5.31 -40.30 -6.47
N GLU A 243 -4.13 -39.78 -6.72
CA GLU A 243 -2.94 -40.54 -7.19
C GLU A 243 -2.08 -41.01 -6.03
N GLY A 244 -2.45 -40.78 -4.78
CA GLY A 244 -1.69 -41.14 -3.60
C GLY A 244 -0.48 -40.21 -3.30
N LEU A 245 -0.35 -39.07 -4.01
CA LEU A 245 0.69 -38.10 -3.76
C LEU A 245 0.24 -37.08 -2.70
N VAL A 246 1.19 -36.59 -1.89
CA VAL A 246 0.90 -35.55 -0.90
C VAL A 246 0.48 -34.26 -1.58
N ALA A 247 -0.74 -33.87 -1.36
CA ALA A 247 -1.31 -32.60 -1.88
C ALA A 247 -0.95 -31.43 -0.97
N HIS A 248 -1.18 -31.58 0.34
CA HIS A 248 -0.80 -30.58 1.34
C HIS A 248 -0.63 -31.19 2.72
N ILE A 249 0.11 -30.49 3.58
CA ILE A 249 0.24 -30.78 5.00
C ILE A 249 -0.33 -29.58 5.76
N ASP A 250 -1.25 -29.85 6.66
CA ASP A 250 -1.93 -28.87 7.49
C ASP A 250 -1.53 -29.08 8.95
N GLN A 251 -1.01 -28.03 9.57
CA GLN A 251 -0.45 -28.11 10.91
C GLN A 251 -0.94 -26.97 11.80
N LYS A 252 -1.29 -27.31 13.02
CA LYS A 252 -1.38 -26.34 14.10
C LYS A 252 -0.01 -26.19 14.73
N VAL A 253 0.50 -24.95 14.76
CA VAL A 253 1.85 -24.66 15.25
C VAL A 253 1.81 -23.59 16.34
N ARG A 254 2.79 -23.65 17.24
CA ARG A 254 2.97 -22.69 18.33
C ARG A 254 4.31 -22.00 18.22
N PHE A 255 4.30 -20.69 18.31
CA PHE A 255 5.47 -19.85 18.44
C PHE A 255 5.60 -19.36 19.87
N THR A 256 6.77 -19.58 20.49
CA THR A 256 7.07 -19.07 21.83
C THR A 256 8.25 -18.11 21.77
N ARG A 257 8.07 -16.91 22.31
CA ARG A 257 9.11 -15.87 22.40
C ARG A 257 9.04 -15.20 23.77
N GLY A 258 9.79 -15.70 24.73
CA GLY A 258 9.65 -15.28 26.14
C GLY A 258 8.25 -15.67 26.64
N GLU A 259 7.52 -14.69 27.16
CA GLU A 259 6.14 -14.85 27.63
C GLU A 259 5.10 -14.85 26.48
N LEU A 260 5.48 -14.43 25.28
CA LEU A 260 4.58 -14.39 24.14
C LEU A 260 4.37 -15.79 23.59
N ILE A 261 3.13 -16.23 23.54
CA ILE A 261 2.67 -17.45 22.92
C ILE A 261 1.70 -17.09 21.80
N HIS A 262 1.94 -17.58 20.58
CA HIS A 262 1.07 -17.39 19.43
C HIS A 262 0.82 -18.72 18.74
N GLU A 263 -0.44 -19.10 18.58
CA GLU A 263 -0.83 -20.30 17.82
C GLU A 263 -1.28 -19.89 16.43
N ALA A 264 -0.84 -20.65 15.45
CA ALA A 264 -1.15 -20.40 14.04
C ALA A 264 -1.31 -21.70 13.28
N ARG A 265 -1.90 -21.59 12.10
CA ARG A 265 -2.03 -22.68 11.13
C ARG A 265 -0.96 -22.52 10.07
N ARG A 266 -0.18 -23.60 9.89
CA ARG A 266 0.87 -23.70 8.87
C ARG A 266 0.38 -24.67 7.80
N VAL A 267 0.26 -24.20 6.57
CA VAL A 267 -0.15 -25.03 5.43
C VAL A 267 1.00 -25.12 4.44
N GLU A 268 1.41 -26.34 4.14
CA GLU A 268 2.44 -26.61 3.12
C GLU A 268 1.79 -27.27 1.92
N ILE A 269 1.80 -26.59 0.78
CA ILE A 269 1.12 -27.01 -0.44
C ILE A 269 2.16 -27.48 -1.46
N PHE A 270 1.94 -28.67 -2.02
CA PHE A 270 2.80 -29.28 -3.01
C PHE A 270 2.20 -29.11 -4.40
N TYR A 271 2.98 -28.59 -5.30
CA TYR A 271 2.61 -28.42 -6.71
C TYR A 271 3.49 -29.28 -7.59
N ALA A 272 2.92 -29.89 -8.63
CA ALA A 272 3.70 -30.60 -9.63
C ALA A 272 4.82 -29.74 -10.21
N ASN A 273 6.05 -30.23 -10.20
CA ASN A 273 7.24 -29.57 -10.78
C ASN A 273 7.61 -28.19 -10.17
N LYS A 274 7.11 -27.86 -8.97
CA LYS A 274 7.46 -26.61 -8.25
C LYS A 274 7.88 -26.91 -6.81
N LYS A 275 8.64 -25.98 -6.22
CA LYS A 275 8.92 -26.04 -4.78
C LYS A 275 7.64 -25.84 -3.98
N PRO A 276 7.47 -26.55 -2.86
CA PRO A 276 6.31 -26.37 -2.00
C PRO A 276 6.23 -24.93 -1.49
N VAL A 277 5.00 -24.48 -1.33
CA VAL A 277 4.70 -23.15 -0.74
C VAL A 277 4.23 -23.37 0.68
N VAL A 278 4.87 -22.70 1.63
CA VAL A 278 4.49 -22.74 3.04
C VAL A 278 3.81 -21.43 3.41
N LEU A 279 2.55 -21.51 3.77
CA LEU A 279 1.71 -20.39 4.19
C LEU A 279 1.48 -20.45 5.71
N LEU A 280 1.30 -19.30 6.31
CA LEU A 280 1.03 -19.11 7.74
C LEU A 280 -0.18 -18.22 7.89
N THR A 281 -1.13 -18.61 8.73
CA THR A 281 -2.36 -17.87 9.02
C THR A 281 -2.81 -18.14 10.46
N ASN A 282 -3.62 -17.25 11.03
CA ASN A 282 -4.35 -17.48 12.28
C ASN A 282 -5.80 -17.95 12.04
N ASN A 283 -6.18 -18.18 10.77
CA ASN A 283 -7.51 -18.67 10.43
C ASN A 283 -7.50 -20.20 10.29
N PHE A 284 -8.29 -20.86 11.10
CA PHE A 284 -8.44 -22.33 11.11
C PHE A 284 -9.65 -22.82 10.31
N ASP A 285 -10.54 -21.90 9.91
CA ASP A 285 -11.82 -22.23 9.24
C ASP A 285 -11.70 -22.16 7.71
N PHE A 286 -10.74 -21.38 7.17
CA PHE A 286 -10.53 -21.30 5.73
C PHE A 286 -10.12 -22.64 5.14
N THR A 287 -10.62 -22.94 3.94
CA THR A 287 -10.11 -24.07 3.17
C THR A 287 -8.66 -23.82 2.75
N VAL A 288 -7.93 -24.88 2.42
CA VAL A 288 -6.54 -24.74 1.92
C VAL A 288 -6.54 -23.99 0.57
N GLU A 289 -7.58 -24.18 -0.22
CA GLU A 289 -7.80 -23.47 -1.48
C GLU A 289 -7.98 -21.96 -1.26
N ASP A 290 -8.76 -21.55 -0.26
CA ASP A 290 -8.93 -20.14 0.09
C ASP A 290 -7.61 -19.52 0.52
N ILE A 291 -6.86 -20.19 1.40
CA ILE A 291 -5.54 -19.73 1.86
C ILE A 291 -4.54 -19.62 0.70
N ALA A 292 -4.63 -20.50 -0.29
CA ALA A 292 -3.76 -20.50 -1.46
C ALA A 292 -4.15 -19.42 -2.49
N GLU A 293 -5.42 -19.04 -2.53
CA GLU A 293 -5.95 -18.01 -3.42
C GLU A 293 -5.65 -16.59 -2.91
N ILE A 294 -5.65 -16.40 -1.60
CA ILE A 294 -5.25 -15.17 -0.92
C ILE A 294 -3.77 -14.88 -1.12
#